data_8e6160ef3853620de54967791c80f2dc
#
_entry.id   8e6160ef3853620de54967791c80f2dc
#
_cell.length_a   1.000
_cell.length_b   1.000
_cell.length_c   1.000
_cell.angle_alpha   90.00
_cell.angle_beta   90.00
_cell.angle_gamma   90.00
#
_symmetry.space_group_name_H-M   'P 1'
#
loop_
_entity.id
_entity.type
_entity.pdbx_description
1 polymer ?
#
loop_
_entity_poly.entity_id
_entity_poly.type
_entity_poly.pdbx_seq_one_letter_code
_entity_poly.pdbx_strand_id
1 'polypeptide(L)'
;MIDLFNYRRREASPVQVGDIQLGGDAPIRVQSMTTTNTNDTEACVAQAERIIKAGGELVRLTTQGRREAENLQNINAQLRADGYTTPLVADVHFNANVADVAALYAEKVRVNPGNYVDPARVFKKIEYTDAEYADELKKLEDRFVPFLNICREHHTAVRIGVNHGSLSDRIMSRYGDTPEGIVESCMEFLRICKKEQFDNVVISIKASNTVIMVRTVRLLITEMDNADMHYPLHLGVTEAGEGEDGRIKSAVGIGALLADGIGDTIRVSLSEEPEAEIPVARHLVDYITKRAGHTLVPGTEAKDFSWVRPERRPTRAMGYIGGSNVPVVIASLGQNDDAESVEFNPDMTPDYIYCGGSLPKNRRDGQKYIVDFNAYTGEPNTYPIFPYNATPFVGGVKADVKFLVLQLGAPSEEYMACLKAHPEVVVVAVSNQQNRLGEQRALTHELWSNGLFNPVVFAQMYSHTSAEKADLQLEAAADMGALMIDGLCDGVWLMNNGDIAVRDLTDTAFAILQAARLRTSKTEYISCPGCGRTLYDLRSTIAKIKAATAHMKGLKIGIMGCIVNGPGEMADADYGYVGAGPGKISLYKQKMCVEKAIPESEAVEHLLRFIEEDRKEK
;
A
#
# COMPACT_ATOMS: atom_id res chain seq x y z
N MET A 1 12.92 -13.72 -13.10
CA MET A 1 13.20 -13.81 -11.65
C MET A 1 13.40 -12.39 -11.11
N ILE A 2 12.76 -12.05 -10.00
CA ILE A 2 12.87 -10.73 -9.36
C ILE A 2 14.25 -10.61 -8.69
N ASP A 3 14.93 -9.46 -8.89
CA ASP A 3 16.17 -9.11 -8.18
C ASP A 3 15.82 -8.18 -7.02
N LEU A 4 16.07 -8.59 -5.78
CA LEU A 4 15.74 -7.83 -4.57
C LEU A 4 16.63 -6.61 -4.35
N PHE A 5 17.81 -6.62 -4.93
CA PHE A 5 18.87 -5.63 -4.68
C PHE A 5 19.03 -4.65 -5.83
N ASN A 6 18.69 -5.08 -7.05
CA ASN A 6 18.85 -4.26 -8.24
C ASN A 6 17.51 -4.01 -8.91
N TYR A 7 17.19 -2.74 -9.15
CA TYR A 7 15.95 -2.37 -9.79
C TYR A 7 15.93 -2.74 -11.27
N ARG A 8 15.02 -3.64 -11.60
CA ARG A 8 14.72 -4.04 -12.97
C ARG A 8 13.24 -4.30 -13.10
N ARG A 9 12.59 -3.70 -14.09
CA ARG A 9 11.18 -4.00 -14.37
C ARG A 9 11.01 -5.46 -14.76
N ARG A 10 9.97 -6.10 -14.18
CA ARG A 10 9.53 -7.44 -14.59
C ARG A 10 9.06 -7.39 -16.04
N GLU A 11 9.50 -8.36 -16.82
CA GLU A 11 9.01 -8.54 -18.18
C GLU A 11 7.54 -8.99 -18.15
N ALA A 12 6.67 -8.23 -18.81
CA ALA A 12 5.26 -8.53 -18.94
C ALA A 12 4.88 -8.54 -20.42
N SER A 13 3.90 -9.35 -20.79
CA SER A 13 3.36 -9.37 -22.13
C SER A 13 2.73 -8.03 -22.49
N PRO A 14 2.89 -7.51 -23.71
CA PRO A 14 2.23 -6.28 -24.12
C PRO A 14 0.71 -6.50 -24.27
N VAL A 15 -0.06 -5.57 -23.75
CA VAL A 15 -1.53 -5.55 -23.84
C VAL A 15 -1.97 -4.22 -24.45
N GLN A 16 -2.75 -4.28 -25.52
CA GLN A 16 -3.28 -3.10 -26.18
C GLN A 16 -4.60 -2.66 -25.54
N VAL A 17 -4.71 -1.37 -25.20
CA VAL A 17 -5.92 -0.75 -24.67
C VAL A 17 -6.20 0.54 -25.44
N GLY A 18 -7.11 0.50 -26.41
CA GLY A 18 -7.26 1.59 -27.36
C GLY A 18 -5.93 1.91 -28.05
N ASP A 19 -5.50 3.16 -27.99
CA ASP A 19 -4.25 3.63 -28.61
C ASP A 19 -3.01 3.46 -27.73
N ILE A 20 -3.14 2.95 -26.51
CA ILE A 20 -2.00 2.79 -25.58
C ILE A 20 -1.66 1.32 -25.33
N GLN A 21 -0.41 1.06 -25.04
CA GLN A 21 0.09 -0.24 -24.61
C GLN A 21 0.36 -0.26 -23.10
N LEU A 22 0.06 -1.38 -22.45
CA LEU A 22 0.43 -1.75 -21.09
C LEU A 22 1.38 -2.95 -21.15
N GLY A 23 2.34 -3.03 -20.23
CA GLY A 23 3.36 -4.09 -20.24
C GLY A 23 4.37 -3.94 -21.37
N GLY A 24 5.17 -4.97 -21.60
CA GLY A 24 6.31 -4.88 -22.50
C GLY A 24 7.24 -3.71 -22.14
N ASP A 25 7.70 -2.98 -23.16
CA ASP A 25 8.56 -1.80 -22.98
C ASP A 25 7.79 -0.50 -22.71
N ALA A 26 6.44 -0.56 -22.60
CA ALA A 26 5.64 0.62 -22.36
C ALA A 26 5.91 1.22 -20.97
N PRO A 27 5.83 2.55 -20.80
CA PRO A 27 5.96 3.18 -19.49
C PRO A 27 4.84 2.73 -18.55
N ILE A 28 5.08 2.83 -17.24
CA ILE A 28 4.05 2.57 -16.23
C ILE A 28 2.97 3.64 -16.34
N ARG A 29 1.74 3.22 -16.60
CA ARG A 29 0.61 4.11 -16.86
C ARG A 29 -0.11 4.50 -15.57
N VAL A 30 -0.66 5.70 -15.54
CA VAL A 30 -1.41 6.25 -14.41
C VAL A 30 -2.89 6.32 -14.75
N GLN A 31 -3.72 5.78 -13.85
CA GLN A 31 -5.17 5.70 -14.01
C GLN A 31 -5.89 6.37 -12.83
N SER A 32 -7.04 6.99 -13.09
CA SER A 32 -8.01 7.35 -12.07
C SER A 32 -9.43 6.88 -12.42
N MET A 33 -10.42 7.19 -11.58
CA MET A 33 -11.78 6.72 -11.73
C MET A 33 -12.78 7.83 -11.43
N THR A 34 -13.81 7.98 -12.26
CA THR A 34 -14.88 8.95 -12.03
C THR A 34 -15.70 8.59 -10.79
N THR A 35 -16.24 9.61 -10.14
CA THR A 35 -17.20 9.50 -9.03
C THR A 35 -18.63 9.84 -9.45
N THR A 36 -18.81 10.29 -10.67
CA THR A 36 -20.09 10.65 -11.27
C THR A 36 -20.98 9.44 -11.54
N ASN A 37 -22.29 9.66 -11.66
CA ASN A 37 -23.21 8.64 -12.13
C ASN A 37 -22.98 8.40 -13.62
N THR A 38 -22.65 7.16 -14.00
CA THR A 38 -22.32 6.82 -15.39
C THR A 38 -23.49 6.97 -16.36
N ASN A 39 -24.73 7.11 -15.89
CA ASN A 39 -25.89 7.47 -16.72
C ASN A 39 -25.94 8.97 -17.07
N ASP A 40 -25.12 9.81 -16.43
CA ASP A 40 -24.98 11.25 -16.71
C ASP A 40 -23.75 11.47 -17.60
N THR A 41 -23.99 11.54 -18.91
CA THR A 41 -22.91 11.70 -19.90
C THR A 41 -22.13 12.97 -19.69
N GLU A 42 -22.80 14.10 -19.48
CA GLU A 42 -22.16 15.42 -19.34
C GLU A 42 -21.25 15.48 -18.12
N ALA A 43 -21.76 15.03 -16.96
CA ALA A 43 -20.96 15.00 -15.73
C ALA A 43 -19.76 14.04 -15.85
N CYS A 44 -19.94 12.87 -16.49
CA CYS A 44 -18.85 11.92 -16.70
C CYS A 44 -17.78 12.45 -17.64
N VAL A 45 -18.16 13.08 -18.75
CA VAL A 45 -17.22 13.70 -19.70
C VAL A 45 -16.42 14.81 -19.00
N ALA A 46 -17.10 15.72 -18.33
CA ALA A 46 -16.46 16.84 -17.61
C ALA A 46 -15.45 16.35 -16.56
N GLN A 47 -15.76 15.30 -15.80
CA GLN A 47 -14.83 14.74 -14.82
C GLN A 47 -13.70 13.95 -15.49
N ALA A 48 -13.97 13.17 -16.55
CA ALA A 48 -12.96 12.49 -17.33
C ALA A 48 -11.94 13.46 -17.92
N GLU A 49 -12.40 14.59 -18.47
CA GLU A 49 -11.50 15.65 -18.97
C GLU A 49 -10.58 16.21 -17.88
N ARG A 50 -11.07 16.44 -16.66
CA ARG A 50 -10.22 16.91 -15.55
C ARG A 50 -9.14 15.88 -15.21
N ILE A 51 -9.50 14.60 -15.18
CA ILE A 51 -8.54 13.49 -14.95
C ILE A 51 -7.49 13.47 -16.08
N ILE A 52 -7.91 13.58 -17.33
CA ILE A 52 -7.02 13.56 -18.51
C ILE A 52 -6.10 14.79 -18.50
N LYS A 53 -6.64 15.98 -18.23
CA LYS A 53 -5.86 17.23 -18.13
C LYS A 53 -4.83 17.20 -16.99
N ALA A 54 -5.11 16.45 -15.92
CA ALA A 54 -4.14 16.21 -14.85
C ALA A 54 -3.05 15.20 -15.24
N GLY A 55 -3.13 14.55 -16.40
CA GLY A 55 -2.18 13.55 -16.91
C GLY A 55 -2.62 12.10 -16.75
N GLY A 56 -3.90 11.86 -16.49
CA GLY A 56 -4.47 10.50 -16.46
C GLY A 56 -4.46 9.85 -17.84
N GLU A 57 -3.92 8.64 -17.92
CA GLU A 57 -3.73 7.92 -19.18
C GLU A 57 -4.83 6.86 -19.44
N LEU A 58 -5.62 6.54 -18.41
CA LEU A 58 -6.84 5.74 -18.47
C LEU A 58 -7.87 6.32 -17.50
N VAL A 59 -9.14 6.32 -17.90
CA VAL A 59 -10.26 6.75 -17.07
C VAL A 59 -11.21 5.60 -16.83
N ARG A 60 -11.47 5.25 -15.57
CA ARG A 60 -12.38 4.15 -15.20
C ARG A 60 -13.73 4.70 -14.76
N LEU A 61 -14.81 4.08 -15.25
CA LEU A 61 -16.18 4.41 -14.92
C LEU A 61 -16.89 3.23 -14.27
N THR A 62 -17.69 3.49 -13.25
CA THR A 62 -18.55 2.48 -12.63
C THR A 62 -19.62 2.02 -13.62
N THR A 63 -19.76 0.70 -13.81
CA THR A 63 -20.70 0.12 -14.75
C THR A 63 -21.50 -0.98 -14.05
N GLN A 64 -22.60 -0.59 -13.39
CA GLN A 64 -23.41 -1.49 -12.53
C GLN A 64 -24.48 -2.24 -13.31
N GLY A 65 -25.03 -1.60 -14.33
CA GLY A 65 -26.16 -2.11 -15.07
C GLY A 65 -26.01 -1.87 -16.57
N ARG A 66 -27.00 -2.39 -17.30
CA ARG A 66 -27.02 -2.31 -18.76
C ARG A 66 -27.06 -0.86 -19.28
N ARG A 67 -27.79 0.04 -18.58
CA ARG A 67 -27.89 1.45 -18.98
C ARG A 67 -26.55 2.18 -18.91
N GLU A 68 -25.78 1.95 -17.82
CA GLU A 68 -24.43 2.51 -17.71
C GLU A 68 -23.52 1.94 -18.80
N ALA A 69 -23.60 0.62 -19.08
CA ALA A 69 -22.80 -0.01 -20.13
C ALA A 69 -23.12 0.55 -21.53
N GLU A 70 -24.40 0.74 -21.84
CA GLU A 70 -24.83 1.37 -23.11
C GLU A 70 -24.43 2.85 -23.17
N ASN A 71 -24.47 3.58 -22.05
CA ASN A 71 -24.11 4.99 -22.01
C ASN A 71 -22.60 5.25 -22.17
N LEU A 72 -21.75 4.23 -21.98
CA LEU A 72 -20.32 4.33 -22.30
C LEU A 72 -20.11 4.74 -23.77
N GLN A 73 -21.00 4.33 -24.68
CA GLN A 73 -20.96 4.74 -26.08
C GLN A 73 -21.04 6.27 -26.22
N ASN A 74 -21.98 6.90 -25.51
CA ASN A 74 -22.17 8.35 -25.58
C ASN A 74 -20.99 9.11 -24.93
N ILE A 75 -20.52 8.63 -23.78
CA ILE A 75 -19.37 9.22 -23.07
C ILE A 75 -18.13 9.13 -23.97
N ASN A 76 -17.88 7.96 -24.55
CA ASN A 76 -16.73 7.74 -25.43
C ASN A 76 -16.83 8.62 -26.69
N ALA A 77 -17.98 8.66 -27.34
CA ALA A 77 -18.20 9.47 -28.53
C ALA A 77 -17.98 10.97 -28.25
N GLN A 78 -18.46 11.49 -27.13
CA GLN A 78 -18.26 12.90 -26.76
C GLN A 78 -16.78 13.20 -26.51
N LEU A 79 -16.07 12.38 -25.75
CA LEU A 79 -14.64 12.56 -25.51
C LEU A 79 -13.83 12.53 -26.82
N ARG A 80 -14.19 11.65 -27.76
CA ARG A 80 -13.55 11.61 -29.10
C ARG A 80 -13.85 12.89 -29.91
N ALA A 81 -15.09 13.38 -29.83
CA ALA A 81 -15.47 14.65 -30.48
C ALA A 81 -14.70 15.85 -29.89
N ASP A 82 -14.42 15.82 -28.58
CA ASP A 82 -13.65 16.83 -27.87
C ASP A 82 -12.13 16.66 -28.05
N GLY A 83 -11.69 15.68 -28.84
CA GLY A 83 -10.30 15.46 -29.23
C GLY A 83 -9.47 14.60 -28.29
N TYR A 84 -10.08 13.93 -27.31
CA TYR A 84 -9.40 13.04 -26.39
C TYR A 84 -9.42 11.59 -26.92
N THR A 85 -8.26 10.92 -26.90
CA THR A 85 -8.11 9.50 -27.28
C THR A 85 -7.92 8.57 -26.07
N THR A 86 -7.90 9.12 -24.87
CA THR A 86 -7.68 8.37 -23.60
C THR A 86 -8.69 7.23 -23.48
N PRO A 87 -8.22 5.98 -23.26
CA PRO A 87 -9.09 4.82 -23.16
C PRO A 87 -9.99 4.85 -21.93
N LEU A 88 -11.23 4.39 -22.11
CA LEU A 88 -12.19 4.18 -21.04
C LEU A 88 -12.12 2.74 -20.51
N VAL A 89 -12.27 2.60 -19.20
CA VAL A 89 -12.30 1.32 -18.50
C VAL A 89 -13.65 1.13 -17.82
N ALA A 90 -14.44 0.17 -18.25
CA ALA A 90 -15.68 -0.19 -17.58
C ALA A 90 -15.42 -1.05 -16.34
N ASP A 91 -15.94 -0.65 -15.20
CA ASP A 91 -15.82 -1.37 -13.93
C ASP A 91 -17.10 -2.13 -13.61
N VAL A 92 -17.15 -3.39 -14.01
CA VAL A 92 -18.33 -4.25 -13.91
C VAL A 92 -18.28 -5.11 -12.64
N HIS A 93 -19.42 -5.20 -11.95
CA HIS A 93 -19.63 -6.05 -10.77
C HIS A 93 -20.99 -6.75 -10.84
N PHE A 94 -21.08 -7.96 -10.28
CA PHE A 94 -22.30 -8.76 -10.04
C PHE A 94 -23.09 -9.22 -11.27
N ASN A 95 -22.78 -8.75 -12.46
CA ASN A 95 -23.58 -9.10 -13.64
C ASN A 95 -22.69 -9.27 -14.87
N ALA A 96 -22.41 -10.52 -15.18
CA ALA A 96 -21.59 -10.88 -16.35
C ALA A 96 -22.18 -10.36 -17.68
N ASN A 97 -23.52 -10.26 -17.81
CA ASN A 97 -24.15 -9.75 -19.04
C ASN A 97 -23.89 -8.25 -19.27
N VAL A 98 -23.62 -7.50 -18.17
CA VAL A 98 -23.23 -6.09 -18.27
C VAL A 98 -21.82 -5.98 -18.87
N ALA A 99 -20.94 -6.93 -18.55
CA ALA A 99 -19.59 -6.98 -19.14
C ALA A 99 -19.63 -7.17 -20.66
N ASP A 100 -20.53 -8.01 -21.16
CA ASP A 100 -20.72 -8.23 -22.61
C ASP A 100 -21.07 -6.92 -23.34
N VAL A 101 -22.00 -6.15 -22.78
CA VAL A 101 -22.41 -4.85 -23.34
C VAL A 101 -21.29 -3.81 -23.21
N ALA A 102 -20.63 -3.75 -22.06
CA ALA A 102 -19.52 -2.82 -21.84
C ALA A 102 -18.35 -3.07 -22.80
N ALA A 103 -18.10 -4.32 -23.18
CA ALA A 103 -17.04 -4.68 -24.13
C ALA A 103 -17.25 -4.13 -25.55
N LEU A 104 -18.48 -3.73 -25.89
CA LEU A 104 -18.78 -3.09 -27.17
C LEU A 104 -18.36 -1.61 -27.24
N TYR A 105 -18.21 -0.94 -26.07
CA TYR A 105 -18.12 0.51 -25.99
C TYR A 105 -16.95 1.03 -25.16
N ALA A 106 -16.24 0.17 -24.44
CA ALA A 106 -15.05 0.54 -23.67
C ALA A 106 -13.81 -0.19 -24.20
N GLU A 107 -12.66 0.45 -24.14
CA GLU A 107 -11.39 -0.13 -24.58
C GLU A 107 -10.86 -1.20 -23.61
N LYS A 108 -11.35 -1.18 -22.35
CA LYS A 108 -11.03 -2.21 -21.36
C LYS A 108 -12.24 -2.46 -20.45
N VAL A 109 -12.50 -3.73 -20.14
CA VAL A 109 -13.54 -4.12 -19.18
C VAL A 109 -12.89 -4.82 -17.99
N ARG A 110 -13.17 -4.33 -16.77
CA ARG A 110 -12.81 -5.03 -15.55
C ARG A 110 -13.95 -5.91 -15.11
N VAL A 111 -13.65 -7.18 -14.91
CA VAL A 111 -14.51 -8.15 -14.22
C VAL A 111 -13.95 -8.50 -12.87
N ASN A 112 -14.82 -8.77 -11.89
CA ASN A 112 -14.43 -9.17 -10.55
C ASN A 112 -14.69 -10.67 -10.36
N PRO A 113 -13.64 -11.51 -10.27
CA PRO A 113 -13.77 -12.94 -10.05
C PRO A 113 -14.70 -13.33 -8.91
N GLY A 114 -14.69 -12.59 -7.83
CA GLY A 114 -15.49 -12.90 -6.65
C GLY A 114 -17.01 -12.75 -6.81
N ASN A 115 -17.47 -12.11 -7.92
CA ASN A 115 -18.90 -11.89 -8.17
C ASN A 115 -19.27 -11.89 -9.66
N TYR A 116 -18.48 -12.53 -10.51
CA TYR A 116 -18.75 -12.62 -11.94
C TYR A 116 -19.81 -13.68 -12.27
N VAL A 117 -19.63 -14.91 -11.75
CA VAL A 117 -20.60 -16.01 -11.84
C VAL A 117 -21.07 -16.48 -10.45
N ASP A 118 -20.22 -16.32 -9.44
CA ASP A 118 -20.58 -16.62 -8.07
C ASP A 118 -21.64 -15.62 -7.54
N PRO A 119 -22.58 -16.07 -6.71
CA PRO A 119 -23.57 -15.16 -6.10
C PRO A 119 -22.89 -14.14 -5.18
N ALA A 120 -23.62 -13.07 -4.88
CA ALA A 120 -23.17 -12.10 -3.89
C ALA A 120 -22.81 -12.80 -2.56
N ARG A 121 -21.68 -12.41 -1.97
CA ARG A 121 -21.15 -12.99 -0.75
C ARG A 121 -22.15 -12.84 0.42
N VAL A 122 -22.43 -13.93 1.08
CA VAL A 122 -23.32 -13.99 2.27
C VAL A 122 -22.59 -14.44 3.53
N PHE A 123 -21.25 -14.60 3.45
CA PHE A 123 -20.37 -15.02 4.55
C PHE A 123 -20.73 -16.39 5.11
N LYS A 124 -21.19 -17.31 4.27
CA LYS A 124 -21.49 -18.68 4.63
C LYS A 124 -20.35 -19.61 4.23
N LYS A 125 -20.07 -20.60 5.09
CA LYS A 125 -19.20 -21.72 4.72
C LYS A 125 -20.01 -22.70 3.89
N ILE A 126 -19.50 -23.02 2.70
CA ILE A 126 -20.09 -23.98 1.76
C ILE A 126 -19.12 -25.16 1.65
N GLU A 127 -19.63 -26.37 1.79
CA GLU A 127 -18.81 -27.57 1.61
C GLU A 127 -19.02 -28.08 0.18
N TYR A 128 -17.94 -28.13 -0.58
CA TYR A 128 -17.89 -28.69 -1.92
C TYR A 128 -17.04 -29.96 -1.93
N THR A 129 -17.55 -31.00 -2.58
CA THR A 129 -16.70 -32.08 -3.09
C THR A 129 -15.85 -31.59 -4.24
N ASP A 130 -14.79 -32.31 -4.60
CA ASP A 130 -13.95 -31.92 -5.75
C ASP A 130 -14.73 -31.96 -7.06
N ALA A 131 -15.71 -32.88 -7.20
CA ALA A 131 -16.59 -32.93 -8.37
C ALA A 131 -17.51 -31.69 -8.45
N GLU A 132 -18.15 -31.32 -7.35
CA GLU A 132 -19.00 -30.12 -7.31
C GLU A 132 -18.21 -28.85 -7.57
N TYR A 133 -16.98 -28.76 -7.05
CA TYR A 133 -16.10 -27.63 -7.32
C TYR A 133 -15.71 -27.56 -8.80
N ALA A 134 -15.41 -28.70 -9.42
CA ALA A 134 -15.12 -28.79 -10.87
C ALA A 134 -16.33 -28.35 -11.72
N ASP A 135 -17.56 -28.67 -11.29
CA ASP A 135 -18.78 -28.22 -11.95
C ASP A 135 -18.95 -26.69 -11.89
N GLU A 136 -18.57 -26.06 -10.75
CA GLU A 136 -18.57 -24.59 -10.62
C GLU A 136 -17.51 -23.95 -11.55
N LEU A 137 -16.33 -24.55 -11.68
CA LEU A 137 -15.31 -24.08 -12.64
C LEU A 137 -15.79 -24.21 -14.09
N LYS A 138 -16.53 -25.27 -14.39
CA LYS A 138 -17.13 -25.42 -15.74
C LYS A 138 -18.17 -24.34 -16.00
N LYS A 139 -19.04 -24.01 -15.05
CA LYS A 139 -19.99 -22.90 -15.19
C LYS A 139 -19.27 -21.56 -15.42
N LEU A 140 -18.16 -21.33 -14.74
CA LEU A 140 -17.30 -20.17 -14.95
C LEU A 140 -16.80 -20.14 -16.41
N GLU A 141 -16.22 -21.23 -16.89
CA GLU A 141 -15.71 -21.34 -18.25
C GLU A 141 -16.82 -21.11 -19.28
N ASP A 142 -17.96 -21.78 -19.13
CA ASP A 142 -19.11 -21.69 -20.02
C ASP A 142 -19.65 -20.25 -20.13
N ARG A 143 -19.50 -19.44 -19.08
CA ARG A 143 -19.93 -18.04 -19.08
C ARG A 143 -18.82 -17.07 -19.53
N PHE A 144 -17.57 -17.36 -19.22
CA PHE A 144 -16.46 -16.43 -19.47
C PHE A 144 -15.96 -16.50 -20.91
N VAL A 145 -15.93 -17.68 -21.54
CA VAL A 145 -15.48 -17.86 -22.93
C VAL A 145 -16.30 -17.03 -23.93
N PRO A 146 -17.65 -16.99 -23.89
CA PRO A 146 -18.41 -16.10 -24.77
C PRO A 146 -18.04 -14.62 -24.61
N PHE A 147 -17.79 -14.15 -23.38
CA PHE A 147 -17.33 -12.78 -23.12
C PHE A 147 -15.94 -12.53 -23.74
N LEU A 148 -14.99 -13.46 -23.59
CA LEU A 148 -13.68 -13.35 -24.24
C LEU A 148 -13.78 -13.25 -25.76
N ASN A 149 -14.73 -13.95 -26.37
CA ASN A 149 -14.97 -13.88 -27.83
C ASN A 149 -15.48 -12.49 -28.23
N ILE A 150 -16.40 -11.87 -27.46
CA ILE A 150 -16.83 -10.49 -27.70
C ILE A 150 -15.64 -9.55 -27.60
N CYS A 151 -14.82 -9.68 -26.53
CA CYS A 151 -13.63 -8.86 -26.36
C CYS A 151 -12.62 -9.01 -27.51
N ARG A 152 -12.46 -10.21 -28.05
CA ARG A 152 -11.60 -10.48 -29.21
C ARG A 152 -12.12 -9.78 -30.47
N GLU A 153 -13.42 -9.86 -30.74
CA GLU A 153 -14.08 -9.23 -31.88
C GLU A 153 -13.97 -7.69 -31.81
N HIS A 154 -14.11 -7.12 -30.63
CA HIS A 154 -14.09 -5.66 -30.41
C HIS A 154 -12.73 -5.09 -29.99
N HIS A 155 -11.67 -5.90 -29.96
CA HIS A 155 -10.32 -5.52 -29.51
C HIS A 155 -10.29 -4.93 -28.10
N THR A 156 -11.19 -5.39 -27.25
CA THR A 156 -11.33 -4.92 -25.88
C THR A 156 -10.40 -5.70 -24.95
N ALA A 157 -9.59 -5.01 -24.16
CA ALA A 157 -8.78 -5.63 -23.13
C ALA A 157 -9.64 -6.06 -21.93
N VAL A 158 -9.25 -7.15 -21.28
CA VAL A 158 -9.91 -7.63 -20.07
C VAL A 158 -9.03 -7.41 -18.86
N ARG A 159 -9.56 -6.80 -17.79
CA ARG A 159 -8.87 -6.80 -16.51
C ARG A 159 -9.53 -7.77 -15.54
N ILE A 160 -8.81 -8.80 -15.16
CA ILE A 160 -9.18 -9.69 -14.04
C ILE A 160 -8.83 -8.97 -12.75
N GLY A 161 -9.84 -8.42 -12.08
CA GLY A 161 -9.66 -7.52 -10.94
C GLY A 161 -10.19 -8.12 -9.64
N VAL A 162 -9.32 -8.78 -8.87
CA VAL A 162 -9.65 -9.35 -7.57
C VAL A 162 -9.52 -8.29 -6.47
N ASN A 163 -10.56 -8.15 -5.65
CA ASN A 163 -10.51 -7.41 -4.40
C ASN A 163 -10.61 -8.39 -3.24
N HIS A 164 -9.73 -8.27 -2.26
CA HIS A 164 -9.73 -9.10 -1.05
C HIS A 164 -11.12 -9.10 -0.38
N GLY A 165 -11.73 -7.93 -0.25
CA GLY A 165 -13.03 -7.78 0.39
C GLY A 165 -14.23 -8.41 -0.33
N SER A 166 -14.09 -8.80 -1.61
CA SER A 166 -15.20 -9.34 -2.41
C SER A 166 -14.94 -10.75 -2.96
N LEU A 167 -14.11 -11.55 -2.30
CA LEU A 167 -13.94 -12.97 -2.63
C LEU A 167 -15.27 -13.72 -2.49
N SER A 168 -15.55 -14.68 -3.39
CA SER A 168 -16.76 -15.50 -3.31
C SER A 168 -16.75 -16.42 -2.09
N ASP A 169 -17.95 -16.79 -1.61
CA ASP A 169 -18.08 -17.78 -0.52
C ASP A 169 -17.48 -19.15 -0.92
N ARG A 170 -17.47 -19.48 -2.21
CA ARG A 170 -16.85 -20.70 -2.77
C ARG A 170 -15.33 -20.70 -2.53
N ILE A 171 -14.64 -19.62 -2.91
CA ILE A 171 -13.20 -19.47 -2.68
C ILE A 171 -12.88 -19.45 -1.18
N MET A 172 -13.64 -18.65 -0.42
CA MET A 172 -13.46 -18.53 1.03
C MET A 172 -13.64 -19.85 1.76
N SER A 173 -14.57 -20.68 1.31
CA SER A 173 -14.85 -21.97 1.93
C SER A 173 -13.75 -23.01 1.69
N ARG A 174 -13.12 -22.99 0.51
CA ARG A 174 -12.09 -23.95 0.12
C ARG A 174 -10.67 -23.51 0.52
N TYR A 175 -10.34 -22.22 0.33
CA TYR A 175 -8.98 -21.68 0.50
C TYR A 175 -8.85 -20.76 1.72
N GLY A 176 -9.97 -20.31 2.30
CA GLY A 176 -9.98 -19.35 3.41
C GLY A 176 -9.71 -17.91 2.98
N ASP A 177 -9.61 -17.04 3.99
CA ASP A 177 -9.24 -15.63 3.86
C ASP A 177 -7.71 -15.49 3.87
N THR A 178 -7.08 -15.97 2.82
CA THR A 178 -5.62 -16.13 2.70
C THR A 178 -5.10 -15.57 1.38
N PRO A 179 -3.83 -15.20 1.28
CA PRO A 179 -3.20 -14.86 0.00
C PRO A 179 -3.40 -15.93 -1.08
N GLU A 180 -3.37 -17.21 -0.71
CA GLU A 180 -3.60 -18.33 -1.60
C GLU A 180 -5.01 -18.34 -2.19
N GLY A 181 -6.02 -18.04 -1.37
CA GLY A 181 -7.41 -17.92 -1.83
C GLY A 181 -7.60 -16.74 -2.79
N ILE A 182 -6.96 -15.61 -2.51
CA ILE A 182 -7.02 -14.43 -3.38
C ILE A 182 -6.36 -14.74 -4.73
N VAL A 183 -5.19 -15.40 -4.71
CA VAL A 183 -4.46 -15.78 -5.93
C VAL A 183 -5.26 -16.81 -6.73
N GLU A 184 -5.81 -17.84 -6.10
CA GLU A 184 -6.60 -18.87 -6.81
C GLU A 184 -7.85 -18.26 -7.45
N SER A 185 -8.53 -17.32 -6.81
CA SER A 185 -9.65 -16.56 -7.40
C SER A 185 -9.25 -15.88 -8.73
N CYS A 186 -8.00 -15.46 -8.87
CA CYS A 186 -7.45 -14.91 -10.11
C CYS A 186 -7.07 -16.01 -11.10
N MET A 187 -6.33 -17.03 -10.62
CA MET A 187 -5.76 -18.08 -11.46
C MET A 187 -6.82 -18.94 -12.15
N GLU A 188 -8.01 -19.11 -11.58
CA GLU A 188 -9.13 -19.78 -12.23
C GLU A 188 -9.47 -19.12 -13.57
N PHE A 189 -9.53 -17.78 -13.61
CA PHE A 189 -9.79 -17.02 -14.83
C PHE A 189 -8.61 -17.03 -15.81
N LEU A 190 -7.39 -16.93 -15.28
CA LEU A 190 -6.18 -16.91 -16.12
C LEU A 190 -5.95 -18.23 -16.83
N ARG A 191 -6.27 -19.37 -16.20
CA ARG A 191 -6.21 -20.68 -16.86
C ARG A 191 -7.17 -20.77 -18.06
N ILE A 192 -8.36 -20.16 -17.94
CA ILE A 192 -9.30 -20.06 -19.06
C ILE A 192 -8.74 -19.16 -20.17
N CYS A 193 -8.21 -17.97 -19.83
CA CYS A 193 -7.59 -17.08 -20.80
C CYS A 193 -6.46 -17.79 -21.57
N LYS A 194 -5.56 -18.50 -20.86
CA LYS A 194 -4.48 -19.25 -21.49
C LYS A 194 -5.00 -20.38 -22.39
N LYS A 195 -5.99 -21.14 -21.94
CA LYS A 195 -6.64 -22.20 -22.73
C LYS A 195 -7.25 -21.66 -24.01
N GLU A 196 -7.92 -20.51 -23.93
CA GLU A 196 -8.59 -19.85 -25.06
C GLU A 196 -7.62 -18.99 -25.90
N GLN A 197 -6.33 -18.95 -25.58
CA GLN A 197 -5.32 -18.12 -26.25
C GLN A 197 -5.77 -16.64 -26.32
N PHE A 198 -6.28 -16.12 -25.20
CA PHE A 198 -6.68 -14.73 -25.04
C PHE A 198 -5.65 -14.00 -24.19
N ASP A 199 -4.74 -13.26 -24.83
CA ASP A 199 -3.59 -12.65 -24.18
C ASP A 199 -3.80 -11.17 -23.83
N ASN A 200 -4.92 -10.56 -24.30
CA ASN A 200 -5.21 -9.15 -24.02
C ASN A 200 -5.76 -8.94 -22.60
N VAL A 201 -5.00 -9.41 -21.62
CA VAL A 201 -5.38 -9.50 -20.20
C VAL A 201 -4.46 -8.66 -19.32
N VAL A 202 -5.05 -7.87 -18.43
CA VAL A 202 -4.41 -7.16 -17.32
C VAL A 202 -4.92 -7.74 -16.00
N ILE A 203 -4.09 -7.80 -14.99
CA ILE A 203 -4.49 -8.34 -13.69
C ILE A 203 -4.41 -7.27 -12.62
N SER A 204 -5.28 -7.32 -11.64
CA SER A 204 -5.11 -6.58 -10.39
C SER A 204 -5.54 -7.39 -9.19
N ILE A 205 -4.74 -7.33 -8.14
CA ILE A 205 -5.11 -7.74 -6.79
C ILE A 205 -5.06 -6.51 -5.91
N LYS A 206 -6.13 -6.26 -5.19
CA LYS A 206 -6.25 -5.11 -4.30
C LYS A 206 -6.74 -5.51 -2.92
N ALA A 207 -6.19 -4.87 -1.91
CA ALA A 207 -6.61 -4.98 -0.53
C ALA A 207 -6.40 -3.64 0.18
N SER A 208 -7.11 -3.40 1.27
CA SER A 208 -6.89 -2.25 2.15
C SER A 208 -5.68 -2.44 3.07
N ASN A 209 -5.30 -3.70 3.34
CA ASN A 209 -4.10 -4.06 4.07
C ASN A 209 -2.90 -4.17 3.10
N THR A 210 -1.92 -3.29 3.25
CA THR A 210 -0.74 -3.19 2.38
C THR A 210 0.11 -4.46 2.39
N VAL A 211 0.27 -5.09 3.56
CA VAL A 211 1.06 -6.32 3.72
C VAL A 211 0.39 -7.48 2.98
N ILE A 212 -0.92 -7.65 3.14
CA ILE A 212 -1.69 -8.69 2.42
C ILE A 212 -1.60 -8.42 0.91
N MET A 213 -1.78 -7.18 0.48
CA MET A 213 -1.74 -6.82 -0.94
C MET A 213 -0.38 -7.16 -1.57
N VAL A 214 0.73 -6.74 -0.94
CA VAL A 214 2.08 -6.99 -1.47
C VAL A 214 2.40 -8.48 -1.49
N ARG A 215 2.16 -9.21 -0.40
CA ARG A 215 2.39 -10.66 -0.31
C ARG A 215 1.58 -11.44 -1.36
N THR A 216 0.32 -11.05 -1.54
CA THR A 216 -0.57 -11.71 -2.51
C THR A 216 -0.11 -11.47 -3.95
N VAL A 217 0.31 -10.24 -4.29
CA VAL A 217 0.84 -9.94 -5.64
C VAL A 217 2.14 -10.70 -5.89
N ARG A 218 3.04 -10.76 -4.91
CA ARG A 218 4.28 -11.55 -5.01
C ARG A 218 4.00 -13.05 -5.22
N LEU A 219 3.03 -13.60 -4.50
CA LEU A 219 2.58 -14.99 -4.68
C LEU A 219 1.99 -15.18 -6.08
N LEU A 220 1.13 -14.26 -6.54
CA LEU A 220 0.56 -14.33 -7.88
C LEU A 220 1.65 -14.36 -8.97
N ILE A 221 2.68 -13.52 -8.85
CA ILE A 221 3.81 -13.52 -9.79
C ILE A 221 4.47 -14.90 -9.84
N THR A 222 4.72 -15.49 -8.67
CA THR A 222 5.32 -16.83 -8.57
C THR A 222 4.44 -17.89 -9.25
N GLU A 223 3.13 -17.88 -8.99
CA GLU A 223 2.19 -18.83 -9.59
C GLU A 223 2.04 -18.62 -11.10
N MET A 224 2.06 -17.37 -11.56
CA MET A 224 2.04 -17.07 -13.00
C MET A 224 3.32 -17.53 -13.69
N ASP A 225 4.48 -17.27 -13.11
CA ASP A 225 5.77 -17.69 -13.67
C ASP A 225 5.84 -19.22 -13.75
N ASN A 226 5.37 -19.95 -12.71
CA ASN A 226 5.25 -21.41 -12.73
C ASN A 226 4.31 -21.92 -13.83
N ALA A 227 3.30 -21.16 -14.19
CA ALA A 227 2.33 -21.48 -15.23
C ALA A 227 2.70 -20.90 -16.62
N ASP A 228 3.90 -20.32 -16.78
CA ASP A 228 4.34 -19.63 -17.99
C ASP A 228 3.30 -18.57 -18.45
N MET A 229 2.94 -17.68 -17.52
CA MET A 229 2.03 -16.55 -17.74
C MET A 229 2.73 -15.25 -17.35
N HIS A 230 2.73 -14.26 -18.24
CA HIS A 230 3.45 -13.00 -18.05
C HIS A 230 2.55 -11.77 -18.22
N TYR A 231 1.31 -11.85 -17.77
CA TYR A 231 0.36 -10.75 -17.90
C TYR A 231 0.79 -9.51 -17.10
N PRO A 232 0.53 -8.30 -17.63
CA PRO A 232 0.80 -7.04 -16.93
C PRO A 232 -0.13 -6.83 -15.74
N LEU A 233 0.37 -6.09 -14.75
CA LEU A 233 -0.34 -5.82 -13.50
C LEU A 233 -0.74 -4.36 -13.35
N HIS A 234 -1.97 -4.17 -12.86
CA HIS A 234 -2.48 -2.90 -12.35
C HIS A 234 -2.42 -2.90 -10.81
N LEU A 235 -1.64 -2.00 -10.24
CA LEU A 235 -1.46 -1.90 -8.80
C LEU A 235 -2.38 -0.86 -8.15
N GLY A 236 -2.77 -1.11 -6.92
CA GLY A 236 -3.51 -0.14 -6.11
C GLY A 236 -3.84 -0.69 -4.74
N VAL A 237 -3.78 0.18 -3.72
CA VAL A 237 -4.31 -0.08 -2.38
C VAL A 237 -5.75 0.42 -2.37
N THR A 238 -6.70 -0.41 -1.92
CA THR A 238 -8.09 0.00 -1.76
C THR A 238 -8.28 0.72 -0.43
N GLU A 239 -9.26 1.63 -0.39
CA GLU A 239 -9.67 2.31 0.83
C GLU A 239 -8.48 2.91 1.61
N ALA A 240 -7.55 3.53 0.87
CA ALA A 240 -6.33 4.08 1.46
C ALA A 240 -6.60 5.26 2.40
N GLY A 241 -7.72 5.96 2.21
CA GLY A 241 -8.09 7.12 3.00
C GLY A 241 -7.86 8.43 2.26
N GLU A 242 -7.73 9.52 3.01
CA GLU A 242 -7.53 10.87 2.49
C GLU A 242 -6.23 11.49 3.00
N GLY A 243 -5.85 12.60 2.39
CA GLY A 243 -4.71 13.42 2.83
C GLY A 243 -3.40 12.65 2.90
N GLU A 244 -2.61 12.93 3.90
CA GLU A 244 -1.28 12.33 4.11
C GLU A 244 -1.36 10.81 4.31
N ASP A 245 -2.34 10.32 5.07
CA ASP A 245 -2.49 8.89 5.38
C ASP A 245 -2.76 8.06 4.12
N GLY A 246 -3.65 8.55 3.25
CA GLY A 246 -3.95 7.88 1.98
C GLY A 246 -2.74 7.81 1.04
N ARG A 247 -1.98 8.89 0.97
CA ARG A 247 -0.75 8.99 0.17
C ARG A 247 0.33 8.04 0.69
N ILE A 248 0.62 8.10 1.99
CA ILE A 248 1.63 7.24 2.65
C ILE A 248 1.25 5.77 2.49
N LYS A 249 0.00 5.40 2.77
CA LYS A 249 -0.48 4.02 2.64
C LYS A 249 -0.38 3.48 1.21
N SER A 250 -0.74 4.31 0.23
CA SER A 250 -0.58 3.97 -1.19
C SER A 250 0.88 3.80 -1.58
N ALA A 251 1.76 4.70 -1.13
CA ALA A 251 3.19 4.64 -1.42
C ALA A 251 3.87 3.42 -0.76
N VAL A 252 3.49 3.06 0.47
CA VAL A 252 3.97 1.82 1.13
C VAL A 252 3.62 0.59 0.30
N GLY A 253 2.35 0.43 -0.09
CA GLY A 253 1.90 -0.78 -0.79
C GLY A 253 2.34 -0.82 -2.26
N ILE A 254 2.02 0.22 -3.03
CA ILE A 254 2.36 0.31 -4.46
C ILE A 254 3.88 0.45 -4.63
N GLY A 255 4.52 1.30 -3.81
CA GLY A 255 5.96 1.55 -3.88
C GLY A 255 6.79 0.31 -3.63
N ALA A 256 6.39 -0.58 -2.71
CA ALA A 256 7.08 -1.84 -2.47
C ALA A 256 7.09 -2.74 -3.71
N LEU A 257 5.95 -2.85 -4.40
CA LEU A 257 5.85 -3.66 -5.63
C LEU A 257 6.57 -3.01 -6.81
N LEU A 258 6.42 -1.70 -6.99
CA LEU A 258 7.17 -0.97 -8.02
C LEU A 258 8.68 -1.11 -7.81
N ALA A 259 9.16 -1.07 -6.57
CA ALA A 259 10.58 -1.25 -6.23
C ALA A 259 11.10 -2.66 -6.56
N ASP A 260 10.23 -3.66 -6.50
CA ASP A 260 10.51 -5.03 -6.97
C ASP A 260 10.41 -5.15 -8.51
N GLY A 261 10.16 -4.04 -9.23
CA GLY A 261 9.98 -4.02 -10.69
C GLY A 261 8.60 -4.49 -11.16
N ILE A 262 7.65 -4.66 -10.25
CA ILE A 262 6.28 -5.15 -10.53
C ILE A 262 5.34 -3.99 -10.71
N GLY A 263 4.56 -4.01 -11.79
CA GLY A 263 3.50 -3.05 -12.09
C GLY A 263 3.67 -2.35 -13.43
N ASP A 264 2.59 -2.32 -14.19
CA ASP A 264 2.51 -1.75 -15.54
C ASP A 264 1.52 -0.60 -15.62
N THR A 265 0.60 -0.54 -14.67
CA THR A 265 -0.30 0.59 -14.45
C THR A 265 -0.63 0.67 -12.96
N ILE A 266 -0.87 1.88 -12.48
CA ILE A 266 -1.23 2.10 -11.07
C ILE A 266 -2.43 3.03 -10.92
N ARG A 267 -3.12 2.90 -9.78
CA ARG A 267 -4.04 3.90 -9.25
C ARG A 267 -3.79 4.13 -7.77
N VAL A 268 -3.50 5.35 -7.41
CA VAL A 268 -3.59 5.81 -6.02
C VAL A 268 -5.06 6.12 -5.73
N SER A 269 -5.63 5.52 -4.69
CA SER A 269 -7.05 5.67 -4.36
C SER A 269 -7.21 6.60 -3.16
N LEU A 270 -7.59 7.85 -3.39
CA LEU A 270 -7.77 8.86 -2.36
C LEU A 270 -9.25 9.23 -2.20
N SER A 271 -9.67 9.52 -0.98
CA SER A 271 -11.01 10.07 -0.68
C SER A 271 -11.06 11.58 -0.99
N GLU A 272 -10.59 11.95 -2.19
CA GLU A 272 -10.46 13.32 -2.72
C GLU A 272 -11.07 13.41 -4.12
N GLU A 273 -10.91 14.55 -4.82
CA GLU A 273 -11.29 14.63 -6.23
C GLU A 273 -10.40 13.68 -7.07
N PRO A 274 -10.97 12.96 -8.05
CA PRO A 274 -10.22 11.94 -8.80
C PRO A 274 -8.97 12.46 -9.51
N GLU A 275 -9.00 13.69 -9.98
CA GLU A 275 -7.85 14.33 -10.62
C GLU A 275 -6.67 14.56 -9.68
N ALA A 276 -6.91 14.66 -8.35
CA ALA A 276 -5.85 14.78 -7.35
C ALA A 276 -5.01 13.51 -7.18
N GLU A 277 -5.54 12.35 -7.59
CA GLU A 277 -4.81 11.08 -7.57
C GLU A 277 -3.63 11.06 -8.57
N ILE A 278 -3.77 11.77 -9.69
CA ILE A 278 -2.84 11.67 -10.84
C ILE A 278 -1.43 12.18 -10.53
N PRO A 279 -1.23 13.41 -10.01
CA PRO A 279 0.11 13.90 -9.70
C PRO A 279 0.80 13.03 -8.62
N VAL A 280 0.06 12.54 -7.64
CA VAL A 280 0.58 11.63 -6.60
C VAL A 280 1.07 10.32 -7.21
N ALA A 281 0.26 9.71 -8.08
CA ALA A 281 0.61 8.47 -8.75
C ALA A 281 1.81 8.67 -9.70
N ARG A 282 1.86 9.78 -10.44
CA ARG A 282 2.97 10.10 -11.34
C ARG A 282 4.27 10.30 -10.57
N HIS A 283 4.25 11.08 -9.48
CA HIS A 283 5.42 11.29 -8.64
C HIS A 283 5.98 9.95 -8.13
N LEU A 284 5.11 9.06 -7.63
CA LEU A 284 5.53 7.75 -7.13
C LEU A 284 6.19 6.89 -8.23
N VAL A 285 5.59 6.85 -9.43
CA VAL A 285 6.16 6.13 -10.58
C VAL A 285 7.52 6.71 -10.95
N ASP A 286 7.61 8.02 -11.11
CA ASP A 286 8.83 8.70 -11.55
C ASP A 286 9.96 8.53 -10.51
N TYR A 287 9.64 8.62 -9.22
CA TYR A 287 10.60 8.40 -8.14
C TYR A 287 11.21 7.00 -8.17
N ILE A 288 10.37 5.98 -8.34
CA ILE A 288 10.86 4.59 -8.38
C ILE A 288 11.61 4.30 -9.68
N THR A 289 11.09 4.74 -10.82
CA THR A 289 11.70 4.43 -12.14
C THR A 289 13.03 5.14 -12.36
N LYS A 290 13.29 6.27 -11.69
CA LYS A 290 14.61 6.92 -11.66
C LYS A 290 15.74 6.02 -11.14
N ARG A 291 15.43 4.92 -10.47
CA ARG A 291 16.43 3.92 -10.03
C ARG A 291 17.02 3.11 -11.17
N ALA A 292 16.38 3.09 -12.34
CA ALA A 292 16.89 2.37 -13.50
C ALA A 292 18.32 2.83 -13.89
N GLY A 293 19.18 1.88 -14.18
CA GLY A 293 20.58 2.15 -14.53
C GLY A 293 21.48 2.54 -13.35
N HIS A 294 21.02 2.32 -12.11
CA HIS A 294 21.85 2.53 -10.92
C HIS A 294 23.10 1.62 -10.92
N THR A 295 24.10 2.00 -10.16
CA THR A 295 25.29 1.16 -9.95
C THR A 295 24.88 -0.17 -9.31
N LEU A 296 25.44 -1.28 -9.82
CA LEU A 296 25.13 -2.62 -9.34
C LEU A 296 25.36 -2.73 -7.82
N VAL A 297 24.33 -3.19 -7.13
CA VAL A 297 24.36 -3.52 -5.70
C VAL A 297 24.71 -5.00 -5.55
N PRO A 298 25.89 -5.35 -4.99
CA PRO A 298 26.26 -6.73 -4.76
C PRO A 298 25.51 -7.26 -3.54
N GLY A 299 24.39 -7.94 -3.76
CA GLY A 299 23.57 -8.53 -2.70
C GLY A 299 23.39 -10.02 -2.89
N THR A 300 23.22 -10.74 -1.78
CA THR A 300 22.86 -12.18 -1.77
C THR A 300 21.73 -12.37 -0.77
N GLU A 301 20.66 -13.01 -1.22
CA GLU A 301 19.49 -13.30 -0.38
C GLU A 301 19.88 -14.25 0.78
N ALA A 302 19.46 -13.90 1.99
CA ALA A 302 19.64 -14.76 3.16
C ALA A 302 18.78 -16.02 3.00
N LYS A 303 19.31 -17.20 3.35
CA LYS A 303 18.67 -18.51 3.15
C LYS A 303 17.29 -18.64 3.83
N ASP A 304 17.14 -17.98 4.97
CA ASP A 304 15.91 -18.03 5.76
C ASP A 304 14.90 -16.94 5.39
N PHE A 305 15.21 -16.10 4.40
CA PHE A 305 14.29 -15.10 3.88
C PHE A 305 13.33 -15.73 2.85
N SER A 306 12.09 -15.28 2.86
CA SER A 306 11.10 -15.60 1.82
C SER A 306 10.53 -14.33 1.24
N TRP A 307 10.76 -14.09 -0.04
CA TRP A 307 10.20 -12.93 -0.74
C TRP A 307 8.66 -12.96 -0.82
N VAL A 308 8.08 -14.15 -0.97
CA VAL A 308 6.61 -14.32 -1.05
C VAL A 308 5.96 -14.22 0.32
N ARG A 309 6.61 -14.78 1.36
CA ARG A 309 6.11 -14.79 2.74
C ARG A 309 7.17 -14.24 3.68
N PRO A 310 7.50 -12.95 3.58
CA PRO A 310 8.51 -12.38 4.46
C PRO A 310 8.04 -12.42 5.91
N GLU A 311 8.87 -12.97 6.75
CA GLU A 311 8.73 -12.94 8.20
C GLU A 311 9.71 -11.94 8.79
N ARG A 312 9.43 -11.49 10.02
CA ARG A 312 10.35 -10.59 10.69
C ARG A 312 11.71 -11.26 10.89
N ARG A 313 12.78 -10.60 10.42
CA ARG A 313 14.15 -11.03 10.64
C ARG A 313 14.38 -11.20 12.14
N PRO A 314 14.94 -12.33 12.62
CA PRO A 314 15.28 -12.49 14.03
C PRO A 314 16.38 -11.50 14.41
N THR A 315 16.13 -10.71 15.46
CA THR A 315 17.11 -9.77 16.02
C THR A 315 17.16 -9.89 17.52
N ARG A 316 18.25 -9.43 18.15
CA ARG A 316 18.34 -9.37 19.60
C ARG A 316 17.59 -8.13 20.11
N ALA A 317 17.01 -8.22 21.29
CA ALA A 317 16.46 -7.06 21.96
C ALA A 317 17.59 -6.25 22.61
N MET A 318 17.76 -5.00 22.16
CA MET A 318 18.70 -4.03 22.73
C MET A 318 17.89 -2.88 23.35
N GLY A 319 17.65 -2.94 24.64
CA GLY A 319 16.70 -2.07 25.30
C GLY A 319 15.31 -2.21 24.68
N TYR A 320 14.84 -1.17 24.01
CA TYR A 320 13.53 -1.15 23.33
C TYR A 320 13.61 -1.41 21.81
N ILE A 321 14.78 -1.77 21.29
CA ILE A 321 15.01 -1.97 19.85
C ILE A 321 15.23 -3.45 19.57
N GLY A 322 14.62 -3.98 18.49
CA GLY A 322 14.79 -5.35 18.07
C GLY A 322 14.01 -6.39 18.89
N GLY A 323 14.26 -7.66 18.67
CA GLY A 323 13.52 -8.77 19.25
C GLY A 323 12.03 -8.72 18.92
N SER A 324 11.18 -8.82 19.93
CA SER A 324 9.72 -8.70 19.81
C SER A 324 9.20 -7.26 19.94
N ASN A 325 10.08 -6.28 20.17
CA ASN A 325 9.66 -4.88 20.30
C ASN A 325 9.11 -4.35 18.95
N VAL A 326 8.20 -3.38 19.03
CA VAL A 326 7.79 -2.62 17.84
C VAL A 326 8.97 -1.76 17.35
N PRO A 327 9.07 -1.50 16.03
CA PRO A 327 10.13 -0.65 15.52
C PRO A 327 10.10 0.75 16.12
N VAL A 328 11.30 1.26 16.45
CA VAL A 328 11.46 2.58 17.06
C VAL A 328 11.49 3.70 16.02
N VAL A 329 11.16 4.92 16.45
CA VAL A 329 11.31 6.14 15.67
C VAL A 329 12.40 7.00 16.28
N ILE A 330 13.39 7.40 15.48
CA ILE A 330 14.45 8.32 15.83
C ILE A 330 14.18 9.66 15.14
N ALA A 331 14.27 10.76 15.89
CA ALA A 331 14.21 12.12 15.36
C ALA A 331 15.57 12.81 15.52
N SER A 332 15.89 13.79 14.66
CA SER A 332 17.10 14.62 14.79
C SER A 332 16.73 16.02 15.24
N LEU A 333 17.41 16.55 16.24
CA LEU A 333 17.39 17.99 16.51
C LEU A 333 18.39 18.69 15.58
N GLY A 334 18.02 19.87 15.07
CA GLY A 334 18.97 20.77 14.41
C GLY A 334 19.97 21.36 15.42
N GLN A 335 21.05 21.97 14.91
CA GLN A 335 22.10 22.55 15.77
C GLN A 335 21.59 23.67 16.71
N ASN A 336 20.46 24.28 16.37
CA ASN A 336 19.87 25.39 17.11
C ASN A 336 18.55 25.01 17.82
N ASP A 337 18.14 23.74 17.75
CA ASP A 337 16.89 23.30 18.36
C ASP A 337 17.10 23.04 19.85
N ASP A 338 16.25 23.61 20.67
CA ASP A 338 16.11 23.20 22.06
C ASP A 338 15.11 22.03 22.13
N ALA A 339 15.48 20.94 22.78
CA ALA A 339 14.63 19.75 22.87
C ALA A 339 13.24 20.03 23.46
N GLU A 340 13.11 21.02 24.34
CA GLU A 340 11.82 21.44 24.90
C GLU A 340 11.01 22.28 23.91
N SER A 341 11.66 22.99 22.99
CA SER A 341 10.98 23.86 22.02
C SER A 341 10.35 23.12 20.84
N VAL A 342 10.80 21.87 20.55
CA VAL A 342 10.24 21.05 19.48
C VAL A 342 8.98 20.34 19.99
N GLU A 343 7.82 20.80 19.59
CA GLU A 343 6.55 20.15 19.91
C GLU A 343 6.34 18.93 19.04
N PHE A 344 6.29 17.74 19.65
CA PHE A 344 5.85 16.52 19.01
C PHE A 344 4.36 16.25 19.28
N ASN A 345 3.74 15.51 18.39
CA ASN A 345 2.40 14.96 18.64
C ASN A 345 2.48 14.02 19.86
N PRO A 346 1.65 14.20 20.91
CA PRO A 346 1.71 13.39 22.13
C PRO A 346 1.64 11.87 21.89
N ASP A 347 0.90 11.44 20.87
CA ASP A 347 0.77 10.03 20.48
C ASP A 347 1.89 9.53 19.57
N MET A 348 2.72 10.42 19.03
CA MET A 348 3.80 10.16 18.09
C MET A 348 5.12 10.82 18.54
N THR A 349 5.43 10.73 19.84
CA THR A 349 6.71 11.17 20.38
C THR A 349 7.81 10.19 19.96
N PRO A 350 8.95 10.65 19.41
CA PRO A 350 10.04 9.78 19.02
C PRO A 350 10.62 9.01 20.22
N ASP A 351 11.03 7.76 19.99
CA ASP A 351 11.62 6.92 21.03
C ASP A 351 13.03 7.41 21.41
N TYR A 352 13.77 7.92 20.43
CA TYR A 352 15.11 8.47 20.59
C TYR A 352 15.22 9.81 19.87
N ILE A 353 16.03 10.71 20.40
CA ILE A 353 16.35 12.00 19.79
C ILE A 353 17.87 12.10 19.60
N TYR A 354 18.31 12.22 18.35
CA TYR A 354 19.71 12.50 18.03
C TYR A 354 19.98 14.01 18.13
N CYS A 355 21.03 14.37 18.85
CA CYS A 355 21.42 15.75 19.14
C CYS A 355 22.86 16.10 18.76
N GLY A 356 23.53 15.24 17.97
CA GLY A 356 24.90 15.52 17.52
C GLY A 356 25.94 15.55 18.64
N GLY A 357 26.82 16.53 18.60
CA GLY A 357 27.98 16.64 19.48
C GLY A 357 27.69 17.21 20.88
N SER A 358 26.44 17.51 21.24
CA SER A 358 26.10 18.04 22.58
C SER A 358 24.67 17.69 22.97
N LEU A 359 24.49 17.39 24.26
CA LEU A 359 23.15 17.22 24.83
C LEU A 359 22.43 18.57 24.91
N PRO A 360 21.14 18.64 24.68
CA PRO A 360 20.35 19.84 24.91
C PRO A 360 20.34 20.21 26.36
N LYS A 361 20.33 21.52 26.66
CA LYS A 361 20.31 22.04 28.03
C LYS A 361 19.04 21.64 28.79
N ASN A 362 17.90 21.77 28.08
CA ASN A 362 16.59 21.38 28.56
C ASN A 362 16.22 20.03 27.95
N ARG A 363 16.22 19.01 28.77
CA ARG A 363 15.90 17.63 28.36
C ARG A 363 14.51 17.25 28.86
N ARG A 364 13.75 16.56 28.05
CA ARG A 364 12.45 15.99 28.43
C ARG A 364 12.68 14.84 29.41
N ASP A 365 11.88 14.78 30.44
CA ASP A 365 11.93 13.68 31.39
C ASP A 365 11.63 12.33 30.72
N GLY A 366 12.43 11.31 31.02
CA GLY A 366 12.30 9.98 30.44
C GLY A 366 12.67 9.84 28.95
N GLN A 367 12.96 10.93 28.23
CA GLN A 367 13.37 10.89 26.83
C GLN A 367 14.78 10.32 26.69
N LYS A 368 14.99 9.52 25.63
CA LYS A 368 16.28 8.94 25.27
C LYS A 368 16.98 9.80 24.22
N TYR A 369 18.27 10.05 24.42
CA TYR A 369 19.08 10.89 23.53
C TYR A 369 20.25 10.10 22.95
N ILE A 370 20.51 10.32 21.67
CA ILE A 370 21.67 9.78 20.96
C ILE A 370 22.64 10.94 20.73
N VAL A 371 23.90 10.75 21.11
CA VAL A 371 24.99 11.73 20.95
C VAL A 371 26.16 11.09 20.22
N ASP A 372 26.95 11.91 19.55
CA ASP A 372 28.21 11.46 18.94
C ASP A 372 29.11 10.81 20.01
N PHE A 373 29.79 9.73 19.66
CA PHE A 373 30.55 8.91 20.60
C PHE A 373 31.65 9.70 21.36
N ASN A 374 32.21 10.74 20.72
CA ASN A 374 33.21 11.62 21.32
C ASN A 374 32.64 12.63 22.32
N ALA A 375 31.33 12.86 22.29
CA ALA A 375 30.59 13.70 23.23
C ALA A 375 29.86 12.89 24.31
N TYR A 376 29.91 11.57 24.22
CA TYR A 376 29.22 10.69 25.16
C TYR A 376 29.91 10.67 26.52
N THR A 377 29.19 10.98 27.59
CA THR A 377 29.70 11.07 29.00
C THR A 377 29.14 10.00 29.90
N GLY A 378 28.22 9.16 29.43
CA GLY A 378 27.59 8.13 30.25
C GLY A 378 26.42 8.61 31.12
N GLU A 379 25.82 9.76 30.77
CA GLU A 379 24.64 10.25 31.47
C GLU A 379 23.43 9.34 31.27
N PRO A 380 22.51 9.27 32.24
CA PRO A 380 21.29 8.47 32.11
C PRO A 380 20.48 8.82 30.83
N ASN A 381 19.88 7.81 30.21
CA ASN A 381 19.10 7.93 28.95
C ASN A 381 19.90 8.54 27.81
N THR A 382 21.23 8.42 27.77
CA THR A 382 22.08 8.84 26.66
C THR A 382 22.80 7.64 26.05
N TYR A 383 22.99 7.66 24.73
CA TYR A 383 23.55 6.56 23.97
C TYR A 383 24.52 7.08 22.91
N PRO A 384 25.71 6.45 22.75
CA PRO A 384 26.70 6.89 21.76
C PRO A 384 26.34 6.39 20.37
N ILE A 385 26.57 7.22 19.34
CA ILE A 385 26.54 6.84 17.94
C ILE A 385 27.95 6.97 17.32
N PHE A 386 28.35 5.96 16.59
CA PHE A 386 29.64 5.85 15.91
C PHE A 386 29.43 5.93 14.40
N PRO A 387 30.12 6.80 13.67
CA PRO A 387 30.26 6.67 12.23
C PRO A 387 31.08 5.41 11.90
N TYR A 388 30.95 4.87 10.68
CA TYR A 388 31.58 3.59 10.34
C TYR A 388 33.11 3.58 10.53
N ASN A 389 33.77 4.71 10.29
CA ASN A 389 35.23 4.87 10.46
C ASN A 389 35.65 4.93 11.95
N ALA A 390 34.71 5.01 12.88
CA ALA A 390 34.94 4.91 14.31
C ALA A 390 34.67 3.50 14.88
N THR A 391 34.43 2.50 14.03
CA THR A 391 34.26 1.09 14.39
C THR A 391 35.31 0.59 15.42
N PRO A 392 36.62 0.89 15.29
CA PRO A 392 37.62 0.47 16.27
C PRO A 392 37.42 1.02 17.68
N PHE A 393 36.71 2.11 17.86
CA PHE A 393 36.45 2.74 19.16
C PHE A 393 35.22 2.18 19.89
N VAL A 394 34.39 1.40 19.22
CA VAL A 394 33.14 0.85 19.80
C VAL A 394 33.41 0.06 21.07
N GLY A 395 34.46 -0.74 21.12
CA GLY A 395 34.85 -1.54 22.27
C GLY A 395 35.35 -0.73 23.47
N GLY A 396 35.86 0.48 23.23
CA GLY A 396 36.39 1.38 24.27
C GLY A 396 35.33 2.16 25.05
N VAL A 397 34.10 2.24 24.56
CA VAL A 397 33.03 2.99 25.18
C VAL A 397 32.06 2.04 25.90
N LYS A 398 31.80 2.30 27.18
CA LYS A 398 30.85 1.52 27.98
C LYS A 398 29.46 2.12 27.86
N ALA A 399 28.54 1.39 27.21
CA ALA A 399 27.12 1.71 27.11
C ALA A 399 26.32 0.43 26.86
N ASP A 400 25.11 0.35 27.39
CA ASP A 400 24.23 -0.82 27.24
C ASP A 400 23.67 -0.95 25.81
N VAL A 401 23.53 0.17 25.12
CA VAL A 401 23.13 0.28 23.72
C VAL A 401 24.09 1.25 23.02
N LYS A 402 24.59 0.86 21.87
CA LYS A 402 25.46 1.67 21.02
C LYS A 402 24.89 1.68 19.61
N PHE A 403 25.00 2.79 18.91
CA PHE A 403 24.57 2.90 17.51
C PHE A 403 25.81 2.95 16.62
N LEU A 404 25.81 2.16 15.54
CA LEU A 404 26.89 2.16 14.54
C LEU A 404 26.30 2.41 13.15
N VAL A 405 26.71 3.50 12.52
CA VAL A 405 26.30 3.85 11.15
C VAL A 405 27.06 2.99 10.17
N LEU A 406 26.33 2.25 9.32
CA LEU A 406 26.90 1.39 8.30
C LEU A 406 26.26 1.65 6.95
N GLN A 407 27.08 1.49 5.91
CA GLN A 407 26.67 1.46 4.51
C GLN A 407 27.26 0.23 3.85
N LEU A 408 26.56 -0.38 2.91
CA LEU A 408 27.12 -1.47 2.11
C LEU A 408 28.37 -0.97 1.34
N GLY A 409 29.40 -1.80 1.28
CA GLY A 409 30.68 -1.42 0.66
C GLY A 409 31.68 -0.74 1.60
N ALA A 410 31.32 -0.42 2.86
CA ALA A 410 32.30 -0.20 3.91
C ALA A 410 33.13 -1.48 4.14
N PRO A 411 34.33 -1.43 4.74
CA PRO A 411 35.14 -2.63 4.98
C PRO A 411 34.37 -3.68 5.80
N SER A 412 33.81 -4.69 5.11
CA SER A 412 32.88 -5.65 5.71
C SER A 412 33.51 -6.51 6.80
N GLU A 413 34.80 -6.86 6.66
CA GLU A 413 35.53 -7.63 7.67
C GLU A 413 35.60 -6.89 9.02
N GLU A 414 35.80 -5.58 8.99
CA GLU A 414 35.93 -4.75 10.20
C GLU A 414 34.61 -4.65 10.96
N TYR A 415 33.51 -4.26 10.29
CA TYR A 415 32.23 -4.13 10.98
C TYR A 415 31.65 -5.49 11.37
N MET A 416 31.88 -6.55 10.57
CA MET A 416 31.47 -7.91 10.95
C MET A 416 32.16 -8.38 12.23
N ALA A 417 33.47 -8.13 12.36
CA ALA A 417 34.21 -8.46 13.57
C ALA A 417 33.70 -7.65 14.76
N CYS A 418 33.46 -6.36 14.57
CA CYS A 418 32.89 -5.47 15.59
C CYS A 418 31.53 -5.95 16.07
N LEU A 419 30.59 -6.24 15.16
CA LEU A 419 29.24 -6.67 15.50
C LEU A 419 29.20 -8.05 16.19
N LYS A 420 30.13 -8.95 15.85
CA LYS A 420 30.30 -10.22 16.57
C LYS A 420 30.78 -10.02 18.02
N ALA A 421 31.71 -9.10 18.21
CA ALA A 421 32.28 -8.79 19.54
C ALA A 421 31.35 -7.94 20.41
N HIS A 422 30.47 -7.15 19.79
CA HIS A 422 29.62 -6.16 20.42
C HIS A 422 28.13 -6.37 20.09
N PRO A 423 27.48 -7.37 20.71
CA PRO A 423 26.05 -7.64 20.48
C PRO A 423 25.13 -6.51 20.93
N GLU A 424 25.60 -5.57 21.76
CA GLU A 424 24.91 -4.37 22.22
C GLU A 424 24.79 -3.28 21.13
N VAL A 425 25.37 -3.49 19.96
CA VAL A 425 25.33 -2.53 18.85
C VAL A 425 24.00 -2.66 18.07
N VAL A 426 23.36 -1.51 17.86
CA VAL A 426 22.28 -1.31 16.92
C VAL A 426 22.87 -0.73 15.64
N VAL A 427 22.61 -1.37 14.51
CA VAL A 427 23.07 -0.90 13.19
C VAL A 427 22.14 0.20 12.69
N VAL A 428 22.69 1.32 12.30
CA VAL A 428 22.01 2.39 11.57
C VAL A 428 22.38 2.28 10.10
N ALA A 429 21.51 1.68 9.31
CA ALA A 429 21.74 1.44 7.89
C ALA A 429 21.43 2.69 7.07
N VAL A 430 22.44 3.27 6.44
CA VAL A 430 22.32 4.44 5.55
C VAL A 430 22.66 4.05 4.12
N SER A 431 22.22 4.86 3.14
CA SER A 431 22.58 4.70 1.74
C SER A 431 22.63 6.04 1.02
N ASN A 432 23.67 6.19 0.16
CA ASN A 432 23.81 7.31 -0.76
C ASN A 432 23.64 6.86 -2.23
N GLN A 433 23.25 5.61 -2.44
CA GLN A 433 23.02 5.05 -3.78
C GLN A 433 21.72 5.60 -4.40
N GLN A 434 21.68 5.61 -5.72
CA GLN A 434 20.44 5.89 -6.47
C GLN A 434 19.35 4.87 -6.12
N ASN A 435 19.69 3.60 -5.99
CA ASN A 435 18.82 2.55 -5.47
C ASN A 435 19.13 2.27 -3.98
N ARG A 436 18.83 3.25 -3.12
CA ARG A 436 19.09 3.17 -1.66
C ARG A 436 18.40 1.98 -0.99
N LEU A 437 17.18 1.65 -1.41
CA LEU A 437 16.44 0.49 -0.91
C LEU A 437 17.20 -0.82 -1.18
N GLY A 438 17.72 -1.01 -2.40
CA GLY A 438 18.48 -2.21 -2.76
C GLY A 438 19.75 -2.36 -1.92
N GLU A 439 20.48 -1.26 -1.68
CA GLU A 439 21.67 -1.26 -0.85
C GLU A 439 21.37 -1.57 0.61
N GLN A 440 20.33 -0.98 1.18
CA GLN A 440 19.91 -1.25 2.56
C GLN A 440 19.37 -2.68 2.74
N ARG A 441 18.66 -3.23 1.75
CA ARG A 441 18.30 -4.66 1.70
C ARG A 441 19.56 -5.53 1.70
N ALA A 442 20.52 -5.25 0.81
CA ALA A 442 21.74 -6.03 0.66
C ALA A 442 22.57 -6.06 1.96
N LEU A 443 22.77 -4.92 2.62
CA LEU A 443 23.44 -4.84 3.92
C LEU A 443 22.73 -5.72 4.97
N THR A 444 21.41 -5.64 5.05
CA THR A 444 20.65 -6.40 6.06
C THR A 444 20.70 -7.91 5.78
N HIS A 445 20.62 -8.32 4.52
CA HIS A 445 20.77 -9.71 4.12
C HIS A 445 22.19 -10.24 4.36
N GLU A 446 23.22 -9.41 4.14
CA GLU A 446 24.62 -9.73 4.46
C GLU A 446 24.79 -9.98 5.97
N LEU A 447 24.26 -9.11 6.83
CA LEU A 447 24.25 -9.31 8.28
C LEU A 447 23.55 -10.62 8.67
N TRP A 448 22.37 -10.86 8.11
CA TRP A 448 21.58 -12.07 8.39
C TRP A 448 22.31 -13.35 7.97
N SER A 449 22.87 -13.37 6.77
CA SER A 449 23.63 -14.52 6.24
C SER A 449 24.88 -14.85 7.05
N ASN A 450 25.44 -13.85 7.76
CA ASN A 450 26.59 -14.03 8.65
C ASN A 450 26.21 -14.31 10.12
N GLY A 451 24.93 -14.55 10.41
CA GLY A 451 24.43 -14.84 11.76
C GLY A 451 24.53 -13.65 12.72
N LEU A 452 24.52 -12.43 12.18
CA LEU A 452 24.54 -11.20 12.97
C LEU A 452 23.11 -10.74 13.20
N PHE A 453 22.64 -10.86 14.44
CA PHE A 453 21.28 -10.55 14.86
C PHE A 453 21.16 -9.19 15.56
N ASN A 454 22.09 -8.28 15.29
CA ASN A 454 22.00 -6.90 15.73
C ASN A 454 20.76 -6.23 15.11
N PRO A 455 19.97 -5.45 15.87
CA PRO A 455 18.85 -4.71 15.33
C PRO A 455 19.30 -3.72 14.25
N VAL A 456 18.42 -3.45 13.27
CA VAL A 456 18.69 -2.52 12.18
C VAL A 456 17.66 -1.39 12.17
N VAL A 457 18.14 -0.17 12.32
CA VAL A 457 17.39 1.07 12.11
C VAL A 457 17.73 1.59 10.72
N PHE A 458 16.72 1.77 9.87
CA PHE A 458 16.92 2.37 8.55
C PHE A 458 16.87 3.88 8.64
N ALA A 459 17.96 4.53 8.23
CA ALA A 459 18.10 5.98 8.23
C ALA A 459 18.25 6.51 6.82
N GLN A 460 17.55 7.60 6.50
CA GLN A 460 17.62 8.21 5.18
C GLN A 460 17.53 9.73 5.26
N MET A 461 18.44 10.39 4.54
CA MET A 461 18.44 11.84 4.34
C MET A 461 17.67 12.18 3.06
N TYR A 462 16.76 13.14 3.17
CA TYR A 462 16.04 13.79 2.07
C TYR A 462 16.46 15.25 1.95
N SER A 463 16.05 15.92 0.87
CA SER A 463 16.40 17.30 0.58
C SER A 463 15.19 18.02 -0.02
N HIS A 464 14.19 18.27 0.82
CA HIS A 464 12.93 18.89 0.42
C HIS A 464 12.66 20.15 1.24
N THR A 465 12.00 21.10 0.62
CA THR A 465 11.43 22.28 1.30
C THR A 465 10.10 21.94 1.96
N SER A 466 9.63 22.78 2.88
CA SER A 466 8.31 22.61 3.52
C SER A 466 7.15 22.57 2.52
N ALA A 467 7.28 23.22 1.37
CA ALA A 467 6.31 23.17 0.28
C ALA A 467 6.26 21.78 -0.40
N GLU A 468 7.34 20.99 -0.33
CA GLU A 468 7.50 19.66 -0.91
C GLU A 468 7.31 18.55 0.12
N LYS A 469 6.71 18.84 1.26
CA LYS A 469 6.45 17.86 2.34
C LYS A 469 5.75 16.60 1.82
N ALA A 470 4.75 16.76 0.94
CA ALA A 470 4.02 15.63 0.37
C ALA A 470 4.90 14.72 -0.49
N ASP A 471 5.87 15.27 -1.20
CA ASP A 471 6.83 14.52 -2.01
C ASP A 471 7.76 13.70 -1.11
N LEU A 472 8.31 14.33 -0.05
CA LEU A 472 9.11 13.60 0.96
C LEU A 472 8.32 12.44 1.57
N GLN A 473 7.05 12.65 1.90
CA GLN A 473 6.19 11.61 2.49
C GLN A 473 6.02 10.42 1.55
N LEU A 474 5.80 10.67 0.25
CA LEU A 474 5.69 9.61 -0.77
C LEU A 474 7.00 8.85 -0.94
N GLU A 475 8.11 9.58 -1.05
CA GLU A 475 9.44 9.01 -1.24
C GLU A 475 9.88 8.17 -0.03
N ALA A 476 9.74 8.72 1.17
CA ALA A 476 10.06 8.01 2.41
C ALA A 476 9.17 6.76 2.61
N ALA A 477 7.89 6.86 2.29
CA ALA A 477 6.97 5.74 2.37
C ALA A 477 7.31 4.63 1.37
N ALA A 478 7.73 4.98 0.15
CA ALA A 478 8.16 4.02 -0.86
C ALA A 478 9.50 3.33 -0.49
N ASP A 479 10.45 4.07 0.07
CA ASP A 479 11.74 3.52 0.49
C ASP A 479 11.61 2.63 1.73
N MET A 480 11.00 3.16 2.81
CA MET A 480 10.92 2.48 4.09
C MET A 480 9.86 1.37 4.10
N GLY A 481 8.74 1.59 3.40
CA GLY A 481 7.63 0.65 3.36
C GLY A 481 8.02 -0.73 2.85
N ALA A 482 8.85 -0.81 1.81
CA ALA A 482 9.34 -2.08 1.28
C ALA A 482 10.20 -2.84 2.30
N LEU A 483 11.14 -2.15 2.99
CA LEU A 483 11.99 -2.74 4.03
C LEU A 483 11.17 -3.26 5.22
N MET A 484 10.09 -2.55 5.56
CA MET A 484 9.16 -2.94 6.62
C MET A 484 8.34 -4.17 6.24
N ILE A 485 7.80 -4.21 5.02
CA ILE A 485 7.03 -5.36 4.52
C ILE A 485 7.92 -6.61 4.40
N ASP A 486 9.18 -6.44 4.06
CA ASP A 486 10.16 -7.52 4.03
C ASP A 486 10.58 -8.02 5.42
N GLY A 487 10.09 -7.40 6.49
CA GLY A 487 10.36 -7.80 7.86
C GLY A 487 11.78 -7.46 8.35
N LEU A 488 12.47 -6.54 7.69
CA LEU A 488 13.88 -6.21 7.96
C LEU A 488 14.07 -5.08 8.99
N CYS A 489 13.00 -4.37 9.37
CA CYS A 489 13.05 -3.10 10.08
C CYS A 489 12.85 -3.24 11.59
N ASP A 490 13.80 -2.74 12.38
CA ASP A 490 13.70 -2.55 13.84
C ASP A 490 13.57 -1.08 14.25
N GLY A 491 13.69 -0.15 13.30
CA GLY A 491 13.49 1.28 13.53
C GLY A 491 13.65 2.12 12.28
N VAL A 492 13.16 3.36 12.36
CA VAL A 492 13.17 4.34 11.27
C VAL A 492 13.73 5.67 11.75
N TRP A 493 14.55 6.27 10.92
CA TRP A 493 15.12 7.58 11.14
C TRP A 493 15.04 8.40 9.85
N LEU A 494 14.04 9.25 9.75
CA LEU A 494 13.90 10.18 8.61
C LEU A 494 14.61 11.50 8.93
N MET A 495 15.44 11.94 8.01
CA MET A 495 16.18 13.20 8.10
C MET A 495 15.91 14.04 6.86
N ASN A 496 16.03 15.35 6.99
CA ASN A 496 15.90 16.27 5.88
C ASN A 496 16.87 17.46 6.06
N ASN A 497 17.58 17.83 5.03
CA ASN A 497 18.48 18.98 5.04
C ASN A 497 17.81 20.28 4.55
N GLY A 498 16.50 20.23 4.22
CA GLY A 498 15.66 21.41 3.95
C GLY A 498 14.94 21.90 5.22
N ASP A 499 13.84 22.61 5.04
CA ASP A 499 13.10 23.30 6.10
C ASP A 499 11.82 22.58 6.57
N ILE A 500 11.67 21.30 6.28
CA ILE A 500 10.57 20.48 6.83
C ILE A 500 10.80 20.30 8.33
N ALA A 501 9.77 20.60 9.12
CA ALA A 501 9.84 20.53 10.58
C ALA A 501 10.13 19.09 11.08
N VAL A 502 10.91 18.96 12.13
CA VAL A 502 11.25 17.66 12.78
C VAL A 502 9.99 16.90 13.19
N ARG A 503 8.96 17.62 13.62
CA ARG A 503 7.64 17.04 13.93
C ARG A 503 7.05 16.32 12.71
N ASP A 504 7.06 16.95 11.52
CA ASP A 504 6.48 16.39 10.31
C ASP A 504 7.23 15.13 9.84
N LEU A 505 8.56 15.11 9.99
CA LEU A 505 9.38 13.91 9.73
C LEU A 505 9.04 12.77 10.70
N THR A 506 8.86 13.11 11.97
CA THR A 506 8.50 12.15 13.03
C THR A 506 7.10 11.57 12.78
N ASP A 507 6.11 12.43 12.53
CA ASP A 507 4.74 12.02 12.22
C ASP A 507 4.69 11.15 10.97
N THR A 508 5.50 11.47 9.95
CA THR A 508 5.66 10.67 8.73
C THR A 508 6.23 9.27 9.03
N ALA A 509 7.26 9.17 9.87
CA ALA A 509 7.84 7.89 10.26
C ALA A 509 6.81 6.98 10.97
N PHE A 510 6.04 7.54 11.90
CA PHE A 510 4.95 6.82 12.57
C PHE A 510 3.85 6.40 11.58
N ALA A 511 3.47 7.27 10.64
CA ALA A 511 2.47 6.95 9.64
C ALA A 511 2.92 5.81 8.70
N ILE A 512 4.19 5.77 8.32
CA ILE A 512 4.77 4.68 7.51
C ILE A 512 4.74 3.36 8.30
N LEU A 513 5.14 3.36 9.57
CA LEU A 513 5.07 2.18 10.45
C LEU A 513 3.63 1.66 10.58
N GLN A 514 2.66 2.56 10.73
CA GLN A 514 1.25 2.18 10.79
C GLN A 514 0.72 1.63 9.47
N ALA A 515 1.09 2.24 8.34
CA ALA A 515 0.74 1.76 7.01
C ALA A 515 1.33 0.38 6.69
N ALA A 516 2.53 0.08 7.22
CA ALA A 516 3.19 -1.22 7.13
C ALA A 516 2.74 -2.23 8.22
N ARG A 517 1.75 -1.88 9.05
CA ARG A 517 1.19 -2.73 10.13
C ARG A 517 2.18 -3.12 11.23
N LEU A 518 3.25 -2.35 11.45
CA LEU A 518 4.27 -2.64 12.45
C LEU A 518 4.06 -1.92 13.79
N ARG A 519 3.43 -0.73 13.76
CA ARG A 519 3.17 0.06 14.97
C ARG A 519 1.94 0.93 14.77
N THR A 520 0.99 0.87 15.72
CA THR A 520 -0.21 1.71 15.71
C THR A 520 0.00 2.93 16.58
N SER A 521 -0.12 4.12 16.03
CA SER A 521 0.10 5.40 16.72
C SER A 521 -1.14 6.27 16.85
N LYS A 522 -2.13 6.10 15.95
CA LYS A 522 -3.35 6.91 15.89
C LYS A 522 -4.57 6.08 15.48
N THR A 523 -5.76 6.67 15.49
CA THR A 523 -6.96 6.08 14.88
C THR A 523 -6.71 5.85 13.39
N GLU A 524 -7.06 4.68 12.89
CA GLU A 524 -6.97 4.34 11.46
C GLU A 524 -8.34 4.46 10.80
N TYR A 525 -8.38 5.14 9.65
CA TYR A 525 -9.58 5.24 8.84
C TYR A 525 -9.39 4.45 7.55
N ILE A 526 -10.26 3.45 7.36
CA ILE A 526 -10.33 2.66 6.13
C ILE A 526 -11.48 3.24 5.34
N SER A 527 -11.22 4.26 4.52
CA SER A 527 -12.25 4.99 3.79
C SER A 527 -12.11 4.84 2.29
N CYS A 528 -13.24 4.58 1.62
CA CYS A 528 -13.24 4.43 0.18
C CYS A 528 -13.08 5.79 -0.53
N PRO A 529 -12.51 5.80 -1.76
CA PRO A 529 -12.32 7.04 -2.52
C PRO A 529 -13.62 7.63 -3.09
N GLY A 530 -14.71 6.86 -3.03
CA GLY A 530 -15.94 7.18 -3.74
C GLY A 530 -15.91 6.69 -5.20
N CYS A 531 -17.09 6.48 -5.75
CA CYS A 531 -17.34 6.15 -7.17
C CYS A 531 -18.82 6.39 -7.46
N GLY A 532 -19.28 6.10 -8.68
CA GLY A 532 -20.71 6.24 -9.04
C GLY A 532 -21.69 5.39 -8.22
N ARG A 533 -21.22 4.54 -7.30
CA ARG A 533 -22.03 3.77 -6.34
C ARG A 533 -22.17 4.43 -4.97
N THR A 534 -21.51 5.57 -4.73
CA THR A 534 -21.56 6.27 -3.43
C THR A 534 -22.96 6.82 -3.18
N LEU A 535 -23.51 6.56 -1.98
CA LEU A 535 -24.93 6.78 -1.66
C LEU A 535 -25.18 8.00 -0.76
N TYR A 536 -24.13 8.72 -0.33
CA TYR A 536 -24.20 9.86 0.58
C TYR A 536 -22.97 10.78 0.39
N ASP A 537 -22.94 11.93 1.05
CA ASP A 537 -21.76 12.81 1.04
C ASP A 537 -20.62 12.21 1.87
N LEU A 538 -19.82 11.39 1.19
CA LEU A 538 -18.75 10.59 1.79
C LEU A 538 -17.67 11.48 2.45
N ARG A 539 -17.24 12.56 1.79
CA ARG A 539 -16.14 13.40 2.28
C ARG A 539 -16.50 14.17 3.54
N SER A 540 -17.67 14.81 3.53
CA SER A 540 -18.18 15.50 4.71
C SER A 540 -18.34 14.53 5.89
N THR A 541 -18.81 13.31 5.63
CA THR A 541 -18.98 12.26 6.64
C THR A 541 -17.65 11.78 7.20
N ILE A 542 -16.64 11.55 6.35
CA ILE A 542 -15.28 11.20 6.79
C ILE A 542 -14.73 12.29 7.72
N ALA A 543 -14.83 13.55 7.32
CA ALA A 543 -14.36 14.68 8.13
C ALA A 543 -15.05 14.74 9.52
N LYS A 544 -16.37 14.53 9.59
CA LYS A 544 -17.13 14.50 10.85
C LYS A 544 -16.71 13.34 11.76
N ILE A 545 -16.59 12.13 11.21
CA ILE A 545 -16.16 10.95 11.98
C ILE A 545 -14.74 11.14 12.49
N LYS A 546 -13.81 11.62 11.64
CA LYS A 546 -12.43 11.91 12.05
C LYS A 546 -12.34 12.93 13.17
N ALA A 547 -13.06 14.05 13.06
CA ALA A 547 -13.09 15.08 14.09
C ALA A 547 -13.55 14.54 15.46
N ALA A 548 -14.50 13.59 15.45
CA ALA A 548 -15.06 13.02 16.67
C ALA A 548 -14.23 11.86 17.26
N THR A 549 -13.39 11.18 16.46
CA THR A 549 -12.73 9.93 16.88
C THR A 549 -11.19 9.96 16.80
N ALA A 550 -10.57 11.06 16.35
CA ALA A 550 -9.12 11.16 16.18
C ALA A 550 -8.33 10.87 17.46
N HIS A 551 -8.91 11.15 18.64
CA HIS A 551 -8.32 10.89 19.95
C HIS A 551 -8.37 9.41 20.38
N MET A 552 -9.07 8.55 19.62
CA MET A 552 -9.30 7.15 19.99
C MET A 552 -8.18 6.25 19.42
N LYS A 553 -6.96 6.45 19.90
CA LYS A 553 -5.78 5.70 19.46
C LYS A 553 -6.01 4.18 19.44
N GLY A 554 -5.53 3.54 18.37
CA GLY A 554 -5.62 2.10 18.18
C GLY A 554 -6.94 1.61 17.56
N LEU A 555 -7.93 2.51 17.43
CA LEU A 555 -9.22 2.20 16.82
C LEU A 555 -9.10 2.20 15.29
N LYS A 556 -9.80 1.28 14.64
CA LYS A 556 -9.93 1.22 13.17
C LYS A 556 -11.38 1.40 12.77
N ILE A 557 -11.67 2.43 11.98
CA ILE A 557 -13.03 2.76 11.53
C ILE A 557 -13.10 2.65 10.00
N GLY A 558 -14.01 1.79 9.51
CA GLY A 558 -14.35 1.67 8.10
C GLY A 558 -15.43 2.68 7.71
N ILE A 559 -15.21 3.45 6.62
CA ILE A 559 -16.20 4.41 6.10
C ILE A 559 -16.38 4.15 4.62
N MET A 560 -17.51 3.51 4.26
CA MET A 560 -17.74 2.94 2.94
C MET A 560 -18.96 3.57 2.27
N GLY A 561 -18.79 4.03 1.03
CA GLY A 561 -19.87 4.66 0.24
C GLY A 561 -21.01 3.72 -0.13
N CYS A 562 -20.77 2.39 -0.17
CA CYS A 562 -21.78 1.39 -0.51
C CYS A 562 -21.41 -0.01 0.01
N ILE A 563 -22.36 -0.96 -0.08
CA ILE A 563 -22.19 -2.34 0.39
C ILE A 563 -21.38 -3.25 -0.56
N VAL A 564 -21.04 -2.82 -1.77
CA VAL A 564 -20.48 -3.71 -2.82
C VAL A 564 -19.19 -4.38 -2.35
N ASN A 565 -18.24 -3.58 -1.89
CA ASN A 565 -16.98 -4.08 -1.32
C ASN A 565 -16.86 -3.77 0.18
N GLY A 566 -17.69 -2.83 0.67
CA GLY A 566 -17.54 -2.22 1.99
C GLY A 566 -17.32 -3.21 3.13
N PRO A 567 -18.26 -4.14 3.39
CA PRO A 567 -18.12 -5.07 4.51
C PRO A 567 -16.90 -5.98 4.45
N GLY A 568 -16.41 -6.29 3.24
CA GLY A 568 -15.22 -7.10 3.06
C GLY A 568 -13.93 -6.30 3.22
N GLU A 569 -13.85 -5.10 2.61
CA GLU A 569 -12.65 -4.25 2.68
C GLU A 569 -12.40 -3.68 4.08
N MET A 570 -13.45 -3.50 4.87
CA MET A 570 -13.32 -3.09 6.27
C MET A 570 -13.28 -4.28 7.25
N ALA A 571 -12.98 -5.49 6.78
CA ALA A 571 -12.95 -6.69 7.63
C ALA A 571 -11.99 -6.55 8.83
N ASP A 572 -10.94 -5.76 8.67
CA ASP A 572 -9.96 -5.42 9.72
C ASP A 572 -10.38 -4.21 10.57
N ALA A 573 -11.51 -3.57 10.26
CA ALA A 573 -12.01 -2.45 11.05
C ALA A 573 -12.74 -2.95 12.31
N ASP A 574 -12.59 -2.21 13.41
CA ASP A 574 -13.35 -2.47 14.63
C ASP A 574 -14.81 -2.09 14.43
N TYR A 575 -15.07 -0.96 13.78
CA TYR A 575 -16.39 -0.43 13.48
C TYR A 575 -16.51 0.02 12.03
N GLY A 576 -17.71 -0.07 11.47
CA GLY A 576 -17.97 0.30 10.09
C GLY A 576 -19.21 1.18 9.92
N TYR A 577 -19.08 2.19 9.05
CA TYR A 577 -20.14 3.07 8.58
C TYR A 577 -20.31 2.84 7.07
N VAL A 578 -21.42 2.27 6.64
CA VAL A 578 -21.61 1.78 5.27
C VAL A 578 -22.91 2.29 4.67
N GLY A 579 -22.83 2.90 3.48
CA GLY A 579 -24.02 3.29 2.71
C GLY A 579 -24.88 2.08 2.35
N ALA A 580 -26.15 2.07 2.78
CA ALA A 580 -27.09 0.97 2.61
C ALA A 580 -28.20 1.27 1.59
N GLY A 581 -28.38 2.52 1.21
CA GLY A 581 -29.34 3.02 0.26
C GLY A 581 -29.32 4.56 0.24
N PRO A 582 -30.01 5.23 -0.68
CA PRO A 582 -30.08 6.69 -0.69
C PRO A 582 -30.53 7.24 0.68
N GLY A 583 -29.66 8.06 1.32
CA GLY A 583 -29.91 8.64 2.64
C GLY A 583 -29.99 7.64 3.81
N LYS A 584 -29.51 6.40 3.61
CA LYS A 584 -29.53 5.35 4.64
C LYS A 584 -28.15 4.72 4.84
N ILE A 585 -27.79 4.49 6.10
CA ILE A 585 -26.53 3.94 6.54
C ILE A 585 -26.77 2.68 7.37
N SER A 586 -25.88 1.73 7.28
CA SER A 586 -25.80 0.59 8.21
C SER A 586 -24.48 0.63 8.97
N LEU A 587 -24.56 0.31 10.27
CA LEU A 587 -23.40 0.24 11.16
C LEU A 587 -22.96 -1.21 11.36
N TYR A 588 -21.66 -1.39 11.44
CA TYR A 588 -21.03 -2.70 11.59
C TYR A 588 -20.08 -2.73 12.78
N LYS A 589 -19.99 -3.89 13.42
CA LYS A 589 -18.89 -4.31 14.30
C LYS A 589 -18.13 -5.40 13.58
N GLN A 590 -16.91 -5.09 13.14
CA GLN A 590 -16.17 -5.97 12.25
C GLN A 590 -17.00 -6.34 10.99
N LYS A 591 -17.28 -7.62 10.77
CA LYS A 591 -18.09 -8.10 9.62
C LYS A 591 -19.61 -8.15 9.90
N MET A 592 -20.02 -7.92 11.14
CA MET A 592 -21.41 -8.08 11.56
C MET A 592 -22.16 -6.75 11.52
N CYS A 593 -23.27 -6.71 10.78
CA CYS A 593 -24.16 -5.55 10.76
C CYS A 593 -24.95 -5.48 12.08
N VAL A 594 -24.75 -4.41 12.85
CA VAL A 594 -25.38 -4.20 14.17
C VAL A 594 -26.62 -3.31 14.09
N GLU A 595 -26.62 -2.30 13.23
CA GLU A 595 -27.77 -1.45 12.97
C GLU A 595 -27.98 -1.28 11.47
N LYS A 596 -29.23 -1.34 10.99
CA LYS A 596 -29.57 -1.31 9.57
C LYS A 596 -30.39 -0.09 9.21
N ALA A 597 -30.09 0.51 8.06
CA ALA A 597 -30.91 1.51 7.40
C ALA A 597 -31.26 2.74 8.26
N ILE A 598 -30.27 3.19 9.07
CA ILE A 598 -30.37 4.41 9.88
C ILE A 598 -30.43 5.63 8.94
N PRO A 599 -31.20 6.68 9.22
CA PRO A 599 -31.11 7.93 8.48
C PRO A 599 -29.69 8.50 8.52
N GLU A 600 -29.18 8.97 7.38
CA GLU A 600 -27.83 9.55 7.30
C GLU A 600 -27.60 10.68 8.32
N SER A 601 -28.65 11.49 8.58
CA SER A 601 -28.60 12.61 9.54
C SER A 601 -28.28 12.19 10.98
N GLU A 602 -28.58 10.95 11.36
CA GLU A 602 -28.43 10.41 12.72
C GLU A 602 -27.27 9.42 12.83
N ALA A 603 -26.79 8.90 11.71
CA ALA A 603 -25.90 7.72 11.67
C ALA A 603 -24.53 7.97 12.31
N VAL A 604 -23.97 9.17 12.25
CA VAL A 604 -22.69 9.51 12.91
C VAL A 604 -22.86 9.49 14.42
N GLU A 605 -23.94 10.03 14.96
CA GLU A 605 -24.24 10.01 16.38
C GLU A 605 -24.44 8.58 16.90
N HIS A 606 -25.16 7.75 16.13
CA HIS A 606 -25.33 6.33 16.43
C HIS A 606 -23.99 5.58 16.46
N LEU A 607 -23.10 5.84 15.50
CA LEU A 607 -21.77 5.25 15.48
C LEU A 607 -20.96 5.62 16.73
N LEU A 608 -20.95 6.90 17.11
CA LEU A 608 -20.20 7.37 18.28
C LEU A 608 -20.73 6.75 19.58
N ARG A 609 -22.05 6.75 19.76
CA ARG A 609 -22.69 6.10 20.90
C ARG A 609 -22.33 4.61 20.97
N PHE A 610 -22.42 3.91 19.84
CA PHE A 610 -22.08 2.50 19.76
C PHE A 610 -20.61 2.22 20.12
N ILE A 611 -19.68 3.04 19.66
CA ILE A 611 -18.24 2.94 20.02
C ILE A 611 -18.07 3.14 21.52
N GLU A 612 -18.72 4.14 22.12
CA GLU A 612 -18.61 4.44 23.54
C GLU A 612 -19.19 3.32 24.42
N GLU A 613 -20.33 2.76 24.05
CA GLU A 613 -20.98 1.65 24.77
C GLU A 613 -20.12 0.39 24.72
N ASP A 614 -19.64 -0.01 23.53
CA ASP A 614 -18.80 -1.20 23.35
C ASP A 614 -17.44 -1.10 24.06
N ARG A 615 -16.90 0.12 24.23
CA ARG A 615 -15.65 0.35 24.98
C ARG A 615 -15.85 0.35 26.51
N LYS A 616 -17.05 0.62 26.99
CA LYS A 616 -17.37 0.51 28.44
C LYS A 616 -17.58 -0.93 28.88
N GLU A 617 -17.92 -1.82 27.94
CA GLU A 617 -18.12 -3.26 28.20
C GLU A 617 -16.83 -4.08 28.17
N LYS A 618 -15.72 -3.49 27.67
CA LYS A 618 -14.38 -4.09 27.62
C LYS A 618 -13.50 -3.58 28.77
#